data_662bc765db4b3bb5cfe16db56eb402ee
#
_entry.id   662bc765db4b3bb5cfe16db56eb402ee
#
_cell.length_a   1.000
_cell.length_b   1.000
_cell.length_c   1.000
_cell.angle_alpha   90.00
_cell.angle_beta   90.00
_cell.angle_gamma   90.00
#
_symmetry.space_group_name_H-M   'P 1'
#
loop_
_entity.id
_entity.type
_entity.pdbx_description
1 polymer ?
#
loop_
_entity_poly.entity_id
_entity_poly.type
_entity_poly.pdbx_seq_one_letter_code
_entity_poly.pdbx_strand_id
1 'polypeptide(L)'
;MTRREVLTLVPALGLAGCGYSLAGRGSFLPAYMQTIGIPIFGNTTPYQTVELLFTEKVRIEFQSRGQYTVIPVDTGVDGVVRGTISGISAAPVGFTDAQLARRFRFSIVVGVAFEDVKQQKRLWENPALNFADEYELASPSSIGLDASAFLGQERAAMDRMSSDFARTVVSAIMEAF
;
A
#
# COMPACT_ATOMS: atom_id res chain seq x y z
N MET A 1 45.00 -36.81 -31.48
CA MET A 1 44.08 -35.72 -31.03
C MET A 1 44.52 -34.44 -31.71
N THR A 2 43.78 -34.02 -32.71
CA THR A 2 44.13 -32.89 -33.57
C THR A 2 43.59 -31.59 -32.98
N ARG A 3 44.37 -30.52 -33.10
CA ARG A 3 44.06 -29.16 -32.60
C ARG A 3 42.67 -28.63 -33.02
N ARG A 4 41.99 -29.27 -33.96
CA ARG A 4 40.65 -28.90 -34.46
C ARG A 4 39.50 -29.36 -33.55
N GLU A 5 39.68 -30.40 -32.75
CA GLU A 5 38.62 -30.93 -31.89
C GLU A 5 38.46 -30.16 -30.57
N VAL A 6 39.51 -29.42 -30.16
CA VAL A 6 39.48 -28.61 -28.93
C VAL A 6 38.73 -27.29 -29.12
N LEU A 7 38.62 -26.81 -30.39
CA LEU A 7 37.96 -25.51 -30.67
C LEU A 7 36.42 -25.58 -30.70
N THR A 8 35.85 -26.79 -30.78
CA THR A 8 34.39 -26.98 -30.84
C THR A 8 33.74 -27.23 -29.47
N LEU A 9 34.54 -27.45 -28.40
CA LEU A 9 34.03 -27.75 -27.07
C LEU A 9 33.85 -26.51 -26.17
N VAL A 10 34.41 -25.35 -26.57
CA VAL A 10 34.40 -24.13 -25.76
C VAL A 10 33.11 -23.33 -25.83
N PRO A 11 32.28 -23.34 -26.90
CA PRO A 11 31.04 -22.57 -26.92
C PRO A 11 29.85 -23.23 -26.18
N ALA A 12 29.95 -24.49 -25.77
CA ALA A 12 28.84 -25.20 -25.14
C ALA A 12 28.66 -24.93 -23.61
N LEU A 13 29.67 -24.35 -22.94
CA LEU A 13 29.61 -24.02 -21.51
C LEU A 13 29.06 -22.60 -21.21
N GLY A 14 28.82 -21.77 -22.22
CA GLY A 14 28.38 -20.39 -22.04
C GLY A 14 26.86 -20.20 -21.91
N LEU A 15 26.06 -21.26 -22.02
CA LEU A 15 24.58 -21.21 -21.97
C LEU A 15 23.96 -21.75 -20.66
N ALA A 16 24.76 -21.87 -19.61
CA ALA A 16 24.20 -21.99 -18.25
C ALA A 16 23.61 -20.63 -17.89
N GLY A 17 22.45 -20.32 -18.50
CA GLY A 17 21.70 -19.12 -18.26
C GLY A 17 21.38 -19.01 -16.78
N CYS A 18 21.68 -17.84 -16.20
CA CYS A 18 21.21 -17.42 -14.91
C CYS A 18 19.72 -17.71 -14.83
N GLY A 19 19.33 -18.69 -14.01
CA GLY A 19 17.94 -18.99 -13.70
C GLY A 19 17.30 -17.84 -12.93
N TYR A 20 17.12 -16.69 -13.57
CA TYR A 20 16.23 -15.64 -13.09
C TYR A 20 14.80 -16.12 -13.36
N SER A 21 14.22 -16.81 -12.38
CA SER A 21 12.76 -16.93 -12.37
C SER A 21 12.21 -15.52 -12.12
N LEU A 22 11.40 -15.01 -13.05
CA LEU A 22 10.61 -13.82 -12.79
C LEU A 22 9.71 -14.12 -11.57
N ALA A 23 10.14 -13.66 -10.39
CA ALA A 23 9.26 -13.53 -9.26
C ALA A 23 8.18 -12.50 -9.67
N GLY A 24 6.95 -12.95 -9.93
CA GLY A 24 5.88 -12.02 -10.26
C GLY A 24 4.69 -12.56 -11.06
N ARG A 25 4.60 -13.86 -11.33
CA ARG A 25 3.44 -14.47 -12.02
C ARG A 25 2.85 -15.69 -11.28
N GLY A 26 3.04 -15.77 -9.96
CA GLY A 26 2.33 -16.74 -9.13
C GLY A 26 1.04 -16.13 -8.60
N SER A 27 -0.03 -16.89 -8.52
CA SER A 27 -1.17 -16.58 -7.65
C SER A 27 -0.67 -16.81 -6.22
N PHE A 28 -0.35 -15.74 -5.51
CA PHE A 28 0.23 -15.83 -4.16
C PHE A 28 -0.80 -16.31 -3.13
N LEU A 29 -2.07 -16.11 -3.39
CA LEU A 29 -3.15 -16.63 -2.54
C LEU A 29 -3.59 -18.03 -2.99
N PRO A 30 -4.11 -18.86 -2.07
CA PRO A 30 -4.62 -20.19 -2.39
C PRO A 30 -5.60 -20.16 -3.59
N ALA A 31 -5.53 -21.13 -4.49
CA ALA A 31 -6.29 -21.17 -5.74
C ALA A 31 -7.84 -21.13 -5.56
N TYR A 32 -8.34 -21.49 -4.38
CA TYR A 32 -9.77 -21.41 -4.04
C TYR A 32 -10.22 -20.00 -3.66
N MET A 33 -9.28 -19.07 -3.44
CA MET A 33 -9.55 -17.72 -2.98
C MET A 33 -9.77 -16.81 -4.21
N GLN A 34 -11.02 -16.66 -4.59
CA GLN A 34 -11.42 -15.88 -5.76
C GLN A 34 -12.12 -14.58 -5.38
N THR A 35 -12.82 -14.58 -4.24
CA THR A 35 -13.60 -13.43 -3.78
C THR A 35 -13.00 -12.88 -2.49
N ILE A 36 -12.64 -11.59 -2.50
CA ILE A 36 -12.07 -10.88 -1.36
C ILE A 36 -13.05 -9.81 -0.90
N GLY A 37 -13.44 -9.90 0.37
CA GLY A 37 -14.23 -8.91 1.06
C GLY A 37 -13.35 -7.80 1.62
N ILE A 38 -13.70 -6.55 1.35
CA ILE A 38 -13.02 -5.39 1.93
C ILE A 38 -14.10 -4.45 2.46
N PRO A 39 -14.60 -4.68 3.69
CA PRO A 39 -15.53 -3.75 4.35
C PRO A 39 -14.84 -2.40 4.58
N ILE A 40 -15.64 -1.37 4.87
CA ILE A 40 -15.08 -0.06 5.24
C ILE A 40 -14.22 -0.24 6.49
N PHE A 41 -13.02 0.33 6.47
CA PHE A 41 -12.09 0.28 7.58
C PHE A 41 -12.64 1.00 8.80
N GLY A 42 -12.35 0.48 9.98
CA GLY A 42 -12.63 1.15 11.23
C GLY A 42 -11.79 2.43 11.37
N ASN A 43 -12.35 3.44 12.02
CA ASN A 43 -11.64 4.68 12.29
C ASN A 43 -11.90 5.09 13.75
N THR A 44 -10.84 5.17 14.55
CA THR A 44 -10.89 5.59 15.95
C THR A 44 -10.37 7.03 16.14
N THR A 45 -10.09 7.73 15.05
CA THR A 45 -9.58 9.09 15.07
C THR A 45 -10.71 10.12 14.87
N PRO A 46 -10.51 11.39 15.22
CA PRO A 46 -11.50 12.44 14.99
C PRO A 46 -11.63 12.86 13.51
N TYR A 47 -10.76 12.38 12.64
CA TYR A 47 -10.78 12.69 11.20
C TYR A 47 -11.76 11.78 10.46
N GLN A 48 -12.92 12.32 10.13
CA GLN A 48 -13.97 11.59 9.43
C GLN A 48 -13.66 11.44 7.94
N THR A 49 -14.19 10.39 7.33
CA THR A 49 -14.08 10.05 5.89
C THR A 49 -12.73 9.56 5.40
N VAL A 50 -11.68 9.58 6.23
CA VAL A 50 -10.36 9.04 5.86
C VAL A 50 -10.44 7.54 5.62
N GLU A 51 -11.22 6.82 6.43
CA GLU A 51 -11.47 5.39 6.29
C GLU A 51 -12.05 5.02 4.91
N LEU A 52 -12.91 5.87 4.35
CA LEU A 52 -13.48 5.65 3.02
C LEU A 52 -12.41 5.73 1.94
N LEU A 53 -11.54 6.75 2.01
CA LEU A 53 -10.45 6.95 1.05
C LEU A 53 -9.46 5.76 1.07
N PHE A 54 -9.02 5.37 2.25
CA PHE A 54 -8.06 4.27 2.41
C PHE A 54 -8.65 2.94 1.97
N THR A 55 -9.90 2.66 2.33
CA THR A 55 -10.61 1.45 1.91
C THR A 55 -10.74 1.36 0.40
N GLU A 56 -11.14 2.47 -0.25
CA GLU A 56 -11.35 2.50 -1.69
C GLU A 56 -10.03 2.29 -2.45
N LYS A 57 -8.93 2.91 -2.00
CA LYS A 57 -7.61 2.67 -2.62
C LYS A 57 -7.18 1.21 -2.51
N VAL A 58 -7.42 0.56 -1.38
CA VAL A 58 -7.12 -0.88 -1.22
C VAL A 58 -7.98 -1.74 -2.15
N ARG A 59 -9.28 -1.42 -2.29
CA ARG A 59 -10.16 -2.12 -3.24
C ARG A 59 -9.66 -2.00 -4.68
N ILE A 60 -9.34 -0.77 -5.12
CA ILE A 60 -8.81 -0.49 -6.45
C ILE A 60 -7.51 -1.24 -6.68
N GLU A 61 -6.60 -1.24 -5.71
CA GLU A 61 -5.31 -1.92 -5.85
C GLU A 61 -5.48 -3.46 -5.96
N PHE A 62 -6.37 -4.09 -5.18
CA PHE A 62 -6.69 -5.51 -5.34
C PHE A 62 -7.32 -5.82 -6.70
N GLN A 63 -8.24 -4.98 -7.17
CA GLN A 63 -8.86 -5.13 -8.48
C GLN A 63 -7.83 -4.97 -9.62
N SER A 64 -6.87 -4.08 -9.48
CA SER A 64 -5.82 -3.85 -10.48
C SER A 64 -4.92 -5.07 -10.70
N ARG A 65 -4.81 -5.94 -9.69
CA ARG A 65 -4.08 -7.22 -9.80
C ARG A 65 -4.79 -8.24 -10.69
N GLY A 66 -6.06 -8.00 -11.05
CA GLY A 66 -6.80 -8.70 -12.11
C GLY A 66 -7.20 -10.15 -11.82
N GLN A 67 -6.98 -10.65 -10.62
CA GLN A 67 -7.21 -12.07 -10.29
C GLN A 67 -8.37 -12.30 -9.30
N TYR A 68 -8.85 -11.25 -8.64
CA TYR A 68 -9.81 -11.36 -7.55
C TYR A 68 -11.06 -10.52 -7.80
N THR A 69 -12.21 -11.07 -7.41
CA THR A 69 -13.45 -10.30 -7.31
C THR A 69 -13.48 -9.61 -5.95
N VAL A 70 -13.46 -8.28 -5.95
CA VAL A 70 -13.48 -7.48 -4.71
C VAL A 70 -14.89 -6.99 -4.43
N ILE A 71 -15.40 -7.26 -3.23
CA ILE A 71 -16.73 -6.81 -2.79
C ILE A 71 -16.66 -6.07 -1.44
N PRO A 72 -17.57 -5.11 -1.18
CA PRO A 72 -17.51 -4.24 -0.01
C PRO A 72 -18.07 -4.85 1.29
N VAL A 73 -18.24 -6.16 1.35
CA VAL A 73 -18.81 -6.88 2.48
C VAL A 73 -17.86 -7.97 2.99
N ASP A 74 -18.08 -8.48 4.18
CA ASP A 74 -17.26 -9.50 4.82
C ASP A 74 -17.93 -10.90 4.87
N THR A 75 -19.11 -11.02 4.28
CA THR A 75 -19.88 -12.25 4.25
C THR A 75 -19.98 -12.81 2.84
N GLY A 76 -19.94 -14.15 2.71
CA GLY A 76 -20.01 -14.82 1.41
C GLY A 76 -18.74 -14.69 0.56
N VAL A 77 -17.59 -14.47 1.19
CA VAL A 77 -16.28 -14.29 0.56
C VAL A 77 -15.30 -15.38 1.00
N ASP A 78 -14.23 -15.55 0.24
CA ASP A 78 -13.18 -16.50 0.55
C ASP A 78 -12.15 -15.94 1.54
N GLY A 79 -11.80 -14.66 1.36
CA GLY A 79 -10.90 -13.92 2.23
C GLY A 79 -11.43 -12.54 2.59
N VAL A 80 -11.04 -12.00 3.74
CA VAL A 80 -11.44 -10.67 4.21
C VAL A 80 -10.23 -9.85 4.61
N VAL A 81 -10.12 -8.63 4.08
CA VAL A 81 -9.17 -7.62 4.55
C VAL A 81 -9.89 -6.67 5.50
N ARG A 82 -9.46 -6.64 6.76
CA ARG A 82 -9.96 -5.70 7.77
C ARG A 82 -8.88 -4.71 8.12
N GLY A 83 -9.22 -3.43 8.12
CA GLY A 83 -8.33 -2.35 8.53
C GLY A 83 -8.92 -1.51 9.66
N THR A 84 -8.05 -0.90 10.46
CA THR A 84 -8.45 0.08 11.49
C THR A 84 -7.44 1.21 11.53
N ILE A 85 -7.89 2.44 11.32
CA ILE A 85 -7.09 3.64 11.47
C ILE A 85 -7.09 4.01 12.95
N SER A 86 -5.93 3.92 13.58
CA SER A 86 -5.77 4.12 15.03
C SER A 86 -5.14 5.47 15.40
N GLY A 87 -4.46 6.11 14.47
CA GLY A 87 -3.81 7.40 14.74
C GLY A 87 -3.65 8.24 13.49
N ILE A 88 -3.90 9.53 13.64
CA ILE A 88 -3.60 10.56 12.64
C ILE A 88 -2.98 11.74 13.38
N SER A 89 -1.89 12.28 12.86
CA SER A 89 -1.25 13.48 13.41
C SER A 89 -0.68 14.37 12.31
N ALA A 90 -0.73 15.67 12.54
CA ALA A 90 -0.07 16.67 11.72
C ALA A 90 0.83 17.52 12.62
N ALA A 91 2.12 17.59 12.30
CA ALA A 91 3.10 18.33 13.08
C ALA A 91 3.97 19.22 12.20
N PRO A 92 4.30 20.46 12.61
CA PRO A 92 5.23 21.29 11.89
C PRO A 92 6.65 20.70 11.99
N VAL A 93 7.35 20.60 10.84
CA VAL A 93 8.71 20.07 10.74
C VAL A 93 9.68 21.04 10.10
N GLY A 94 9.22 22.18 9.59
CA GLY A 94 10.05 23.24 9.02
C GLY A 94 9.47 24.61 9.28
N PHE A 95 10.37 25.56 9.58
CA PHE A 95 10.02 26.93 9.92
C PHE A 95 10.75 27.88 8.98
N THR A 96 10.17 29.06 8.75
CA THR A 96 10.83 30.19 8.09
C THR A 96 11.77 30.92 9.06
N ASP A 97 12.59 31.84 8.54
CA ASP A 97 13.43 32.73 9.36
C ASP A 97 12.59 33.57 10.35
N ALA A 98 11.32 33.80 10.05
CA ALA A 98 10.35 34.46 10.94
C ALA A 98 9.67 33.48 11.93
N GLN A 99 10.16 32.24 12.06
CA GLN A 99 9.62 31.18 12.92
C GLN A 99 8.16 30.79 12.61
N LEU A 100 7.70 31.01 11.39
CA LEU A 100 6.39 30.54 10.95
C LEU A 100 6.51 29.13 10.37
N ALA A 101 5.62 28.22 10.76
CA ALA A 101 5.59 26.86 10.26
C ALA A 101 5.34 26.87 8.74
N ARG A 102 6.27 26.33 7.96
CA ARG A 102 6.20 26.26 6.50
C ARG A 102 5.97 24.85 6.00
N ARG A 103 6.54 23.86 6.66
CA ARG A 103 6.43 22.45 6.30
C ARG A 103 5.78 21.67 7.41
N PHE A 104 4.83 20.83 7.05
CA PHE A 104 4.11 19.95 7.97
C PHE A 104 4.33 18.50 7.56
N ARG A 105 4.50 17.63 8.54
CA ARG A 105 4.46 16.18 8.38
C ARG A 105 3.11 15.68 8.84
N PHE A 106 2.42 15.01 7.95
CA PHE A 106 1.19 14.28 8.22
C PHE A 106 1.53 12.80 8.39
N SER A 107 1.08 12.18 9.47
CA SER A 107 1.35 10.78 9.75
C SER A 107 0.04 10.06 10.06
N ILE A 108 -0.08 8.83 9.55
CA ILE A 108 -1.24 7.97 9.79
C ILE A 108 -0.78 6.58 10.21
N VAL A 109 -1.46 6.00 11.20
CA VAL A 109 -1.21 4.64 11.70
C VAL A 109 -2.44 3.79 11.41
N VAL A 110 -2.23 2.69 10.69
CA VAL A 110 -3.29 1.76 10.27
C VAL A 110 -2.90 0.33 10.63
N GLY A 111 -3.74 -0.34 11.39
CA GLY A 111 -3.66 -1.79 11.58
C GLY A 111 -4.44 -2.50 10.47
N VAL A 112 -3.88 -3.57 9.89
CA VAL A 112 -4.54 -4.36 8.85
C VAL A 112 -4.35 -5.84 9.11
N ALA A 113 -5.42 -6.62 8.91
CA ALA A 113 -5.41 -8.07 8.96
C ALA A 113 -6.07 -8.65 7.70
N PHE A 114 -5.52 -9.74 7.20
CA PHE A 114 -6.12 -10.55 6.14
C PHE A 114 -6.43 -11.95 6.67
N GLU A 115 -7.67 -12.37 6.53
CA GLU A 115 -8.20 -13.61 7.09
C GLU A 115 -8.80 -14.48 6.00
N ASP A 116 -8.51 -15.77 6.07
CA ASP A 116 -9.20 -16.81 5.31
C ASP A 116 -10.52 -17.15 6.03
N VAL A 117 -11.63 -16.88 5.37
CA VAL A 117 -12.97 -17.11 5.95
C VAL A 117 -13.29 -18.60 6.01
N LYS A 118 -12.84 -19.40 5.01
CA LYS A 118 -13.11 -20.84 4.96
C LYS A 118 -12.34 -21.63 6.01
N GLN A 119 -11.07 -21.27 6.21
CA GLN A 119 -10.20 -21.91 7.20
C GLN A 119 -10.26 -21.26 8.58
N GLN A 120 -10.93 -20.11 8.71
CA GLN A 120 -10.96 -19.29 9.93
C GLN A 120 -9.55 -18.98 10.45
N LYS A 121 -8.64 -18.74 9.55
CA LYS A 121 -7.22 -18.51 9.84
C LYS A 121 -6.80 -17.10 9.40
N ARG A 122 -6.10 -16.40 10.28
CA ARG A 122 -5.41 -15.16 9.90
C ARG A 122 -4.18 -15.53 9.08
N LEU A 123 -4.14 -15.02 7.88
CA LEU A 123 -3.09 -15.29 6.91
C LEU A 123 -1.97 -14.26 6.99
N TRP A 124 -2.33 -13.01 7.20
CA TRP A 124 -1.40 -11.91 7.34
C TRP A 124 -1.93 -10.85 8.29
N GLU A 125 -1.05 -10.20 9.03
CA GLU A 125 -1.39 -9.10 9.94
C GLU A 125 -0.22 -8.15 10.10
N ASN A 126 -0.53 -6.86 10.10
CA ASN A 126 0.36 -5.84 10.64
C ASN A 126 -0.48 -4.87 11.49
N PRO A 127 -0.25 -4.84 12.81
CA PRO A 127 -1.08 -4.06 13.72
C PRO A 127 -0.84 -2.55 13.64
N ALA A 128 0.29 -2.09 13.07
CA ALA A 128 0.68 -0.69 13.11
C ALA A 128 1.57 -0.30 11.91
N LEU A 129 0.98 -0.26 10.72
CA LEU A 129 1.62 0.35 9.56
C LEU A 129 1.61 1.87 9.71
N ASN A 130 2.78 2.49 9.63
CA ASN A 130 2.93 3.94 9.74
C ASN A 130 3.31 4.51 8.38
N PHE A 131 2.50 5.45 7.90
CA PHE A 131 2.75 6.22 6.68
C PHE A 131 2.84 7.69 7.03
N ALA A 132 3.80 8.39 6.41
CA ALA A 132 3.96 9.82 6.62
C ALA A 132 4.31 10.50 5.29
N ASP A 133 3.74 11.68 5.08
CA ASP A 133 4.05 12.55 3.95
C ASP A 133 4.24 13.99 4.45
N GLU A 134 5.04 14.75 3.74
CA GLU A 134 5.30 16.15 4.04
C GLU A 134 4.67 17.06 2.99
N TYR A 135 4.07 18.13 3.43
CA TYR A 135 3.56 19.16 2.55
C TYR A 135 4.02 20.55 2.99
N GLU A 136 4.25 21.41 2.02
CA GLU A 136 4.62 22.80 2.26
C GLU A 136 3.43 23.72 2.07
N LEU A 137 3.28 24.69 2.95
CA LEU A 137 2.35 25.80 2.76
C LEU A 137 2.99 26.80 1.78
N ALA A 138 2.30 27.10 0.70
CA ALA A 138 2.79 27.97 -0.38
C ALA A 138 3.15 29.41 0.08
N SER A 139 2.58 29.88 1.19
CA SER A 139 2.94 31.15 1.84
C SER A 139 2.50 31.15 3.31
N PRO A 140 3.38 31.53 4.24
CA PRO A 140 3.01 31.72 5.65
C PRO A 140 1.96 32.81 5.87
N SER A 141 1.86 33.76 4.93
CA SER A 141 0.85 34.82 4.95
C SER A 141 -0.55 34.34 4.50
N SER A 142 -0.66 33.15 3.92
CA SER A 142 -1.94 32.57 3.49
C SER A 142 -2.69 31.82 4.60
N ILE A 143 -2.14 31.72 5.81
CA ILE A 143 -2.83 31.13 6.97
C ILE A 143 -4.17 31.84 7.30
N GLY A 144 -4.37 33.05 6.77
CA GLY A 144 -5.61 33.79 6.96
C GLY A 144 -6.46 34.01 5.70
N LEU A 145 -5.94 33.73 4.49
CA LEU A 145 -6.57 34.17 3.24
C LEU A 145 -6.84 33.06 2.22
N ASP A 146 -6.26 31.86 2.40
CA ASP A 146 -6.41 30.77 1.42
C ASP A 146 -6.56 29.40 2.10
N ALA A 147 -7.64 29.25 2.91
CA ALA A 147 -8.02 27.96 3.48
C ALA A 147 -8.20 26.89 2.41
N SER A 148 -8.58 27.28 1.18
CA SER A 148 -8.74 26.37 0.05
C SER A 148 -7.42 25.78 -0.44
N ALA A 149 -6.33 26.55 -0.47
CA ALA A 149 -5.00 26.08 -0.86
C ALA A 149 -4.42 25.12 0.20
N PHE A 150 -4.62 25.42 1.48
CA PHE A 150 -4.23 24.54 2.59
C PHE A 150 -4.95 23.19 2.52
N LEU A 151 -6.28 23.21 2.41
CA LEU A 151 -7.10 22.01 2.28
C LEU A 151 -6.79 21.20 1.01
N GLY A 152 -6.38 21.86 -0.07
CA GLY A 152 -5.96 21.21 -1.30
C GLY A 152 -4.67 20.42 -1.15
N GLN A 153 -3.67 20.97 -0.46
CA GLN A 153 -2.38 20.32 -0.23
C GLN A 153 -2.49 19.14 0.76
N GLU A 154 -3.28 19.29 1.81
CA GLU A 154 -3.58 18.22 2.75
C GLU A 154 -4.28 17.04 2.05
N ARG A 155 -5.29 17.33 1.22
CA ARG A 155 -5.97 16.30 0.41
C ARG A 155 -5.03 15.59 -0.54
N ALA A 156 -4.14 16.31 -1.21
CA ALA A 156 -3.16 15.72 -2.11
C ALA A 156 -2.16 14.82 -1.35
N ALA A 157 -1.73 15.20 -0.16
CA ALA A 157 -0.89 14.36 0.70
C ALA A 157 -1.64 13.11 1.14
N MET A 158 -2.90 13.22 1.56
CA MET A 158 -3.74 12.07 1.90
C MET A 158 -3.96 11.12 0.72
N ASP A 159 -4.17 11.63 -0.49
CA ASP A 159 -4.35 10.79 -1.69
C ASP A 159 -3.08 10.01 -2.03
N ARG A 160 -1.90 10.65 -1.94
CA ARG A 160 -0.62 9.96 -2.12
C ARG A 160 -0.41 8.87 -1.07
N MET A 161 -0.58 9.21 0.22
CA MET A 161 -0.40 8.27 1.32
C MET A 161 -1.37 7.08 1.23
N SER A 162 -2.64 7.31 0.89
CA SER A 162 -3.62 6.24 0.75
C SER A 162 -3.28 5.31 -0.43
N SER A 163 -2.72 5.86 -1.51
CA SER A 163 -2.27 5.07 -2.66
C SER A 163 -1.03 4.24 -2.34
N ASP A 164 -0.05 4.81 -1.62
CA ASP A 164 1.16 4.10 -1.18
C ASP A 164 0.84 3.04 -0.13
N PHE A 165 -0.07 3.34 0.80
CA PHE A 165 -0.61 2.38 1.74
C PHE A 165 -1.25 1.19 1.03
N ALA A 166 -2.16 1.44 0.10
CA ALA A 166 -2.87 0.39 -0.63
C ALA A 166 -1.88 -0.52 -1.37
N ARG A 167 -0.90 0.06 -2.06
CA ARG A 167 0.14 -0.68 -2.78
C ARG A 167 0.97 -1.53 -1.82
N THR A 168 1.40 -0.97 -0.70
CA THR A 168 2.21 -1.67 0.31
C THR A 168 1.45 -2.83 0.93
N VAL A 169 0.20 -2.60 1.36
CA VAL A 169 -0.64 -3.64 1.99
C VAL A 169 -0.94 -4.78 1.02
N VAL A 170 -1.37 -4.45 -0.19
CA VAL A 170 -1.74 -5.48 -1.18
C VAL A 170 -0.51 -6.28 -1.58
N SER A 171 0.64 -5.65 -1.82
CA SER A 171 1.88 -6.37 -2.10
C SER A 171 2.30 -7.26 -0.93
N ALA A 172 2.26 -6.76 0.31
CA ALA A 172 2.62 -7.55 1.48
C ALA A 172 1.69 -8.76 1.69
N ILE A 173 0.38 -8.61 1.45
CA ILE A 173 -0.57 -9.72 1.49
C ILE A 173 -0.27 -10.75 0.40
N MET A 174 0.04 -10.29 -0.82
CA MET A 174 0.34 -11.18 -1.95
C MET A 174 1.66 -11.92 -1.78
N GLU A 175 2.65 -11.32 -1.12
CA GLU A 175 3.98 -11.89 -0.91
C GLU A 175 4.08 -12.79 0.33
N ALA A 176 3.02 -12.84 1.16
CA ALA A 176 3.01 -13.63 2.39
C ALA A 176 2.86 -15.16 2.16
N PHE A 177 2.72 -15.60 0.87
CA PHE A 177 2.45 -16.99 0.49
C PHE A 177 3.47 -17.53 -0.55
#